data_1f747073adc8e53f6c0338c6822b9223
#
_entry.id   1f747073adc8e53f6c0338c6822b9223
#
_cell.length_a   1.000
_cell.length_b   1.000
_cell.length_c   1.000
_cell.angle_alpha   90.00
_cell.angle_beta   90.00
_cell.angle_gamma   90.00
#
_symmetry.space_group_name_H-M   'P 1'
#
loop_
_entity.id
_entity.type
_entity.pdbx_description
1 polymer ?
#
loop_
_entity_poly.entity_id
_entity_poly.type
_entity_poly.pdbx_seq_one_letter_code
_entity_poly.pdbx_strand_id
1 'polypeptide(L)'
;MLSISSARKTLNLVPTVLKAGYATAVSKTGNGIKVAAIDESSPTASVSLVINAGARFEPQGKAGIAHFVKNFGFKNNGKRSAFRIARETELVGGVLTANLGRENVTFTAECLKEDVPYFVEVFGDLVAQTKFAEHEFHGVATEVAAEVSYAEASPEITVIEAAHNAAFRSGLGNSVYAAPYSEISTSDLKKFAADNFVANKIALVATGVSEAELKNLANSAFSHVAAGSQAKAEGAKYYGGDVRVAQNTEAGHVAVAFQGAAAGTPEFYTAQVLRSLLGGDRFVKWSTAGVSPLAAAAGKIGHGAQISAFNFGYSDAGLFGIYAQADHKNIAEAAKTAVASLKAASKSVSADEFKRALAQAKFETAARYETRVASTELLAAQAFQGHKVSASESLAAFDKVSAADVSKFAAKLLSSKPTTVVLGRTSELPYGDALF
;
A
#
# COMPACT_ATOMS: atom_id res chain seq x y z
N MET A 1 33.19 -3.72 49.65
CA MET A 1 31.94 -4.30 49.12
C MET A 1 30.89 -3.20 49.02
N LEU A 2 30.74 -2.59 47.90
CA LEU A 2 29.71 -1.57 47.65
C LEU A 2 28.58 -2.22 46.83
N SER A 3 27.43 -2.38 47.45
CA SER A 3 26.22 -2.92 46.78
C SER A 3 25.60 -1.85 45.92
N ILE A 4 25.61 -2.06 44.60
CA ILE A 4 24.89 -1.23 43.64
C ILE A 4 23.47 -1.79 43.52
N SER A 5 22.57 -1.19 44.29
CA SER A 5 21.12 -1.35 44.09
C SER A 5 20.75 -0.60 42.83
N SER A 6 20.66 -1.29 41.70
CA SER A 6 20.14 -0.73 40.45
C SER A 6 18.62 -0.68 40.50
N ALA A 7 18.05 0.46 40.84
CA ALA A 7 16.66 0.77 40.60
C ALA A 7 16.43 0.81 39.07
N ARG A 8 15.90 -0.27 38.49
CA ARG A 8 15.32 -0.25 37.16
C ARG A 8 14.07 0.61 37.19
N LYS A 9 14.21 1.91 37.00
CA LYS A 9 13.12 2.75 36.53
C LYS A 9 12.86 2.31 35.06
N THR A 10 11.80 1.56 34.84
CA THR A 10 11.22 1.41 33.53
C THR A 10 10.85 2.82 33.06
N LEU A 11 11.70 3.40 32.23
CA LEU A 11 11.32 4.59 31.46
C LEU A 11 10.18 4.18 30.55
N ASN A 12 8.97 4.58 30.92
CA ASN A 12 7.86 4.69 29.98
C ASN A 12 8.16 5.85 29.03
N LEU A 13 9.07 5.64 28.11
CA LEU A 13 9.27 6.49 26.95
C LEU A 13 8.18 6.15 25.94
N VAL A 14 6.94 6.49 26.26
CA VAL A 14 5.97 6.85 25.24
C VAL A 14 6.41 8.25 24.84
N PRO A 15 6.89 8.47 23.61
CA PRO A 15 7.32 9.80 23.18
C PRO A 15 6.16 10.76 23.42
N THR A 16 6.43 11.87 24.06
CA THR A 16 5.43 12.93 24.35
C THR A 16 4.79 13.46 23.06
N VAL A 17 5.42 13.25 21.93
CA VAL A 17 4.93 13.53 20.57
C VAL A 17 3.63 12.76 20.23
N LEU A 18 3.45 11.55 20.74
CA LEU A 18 2.21 10.77 20.52
C LEU A 18 1.03 11.22 21.42
N LYS A 19 1.29 12.13 22.38
CA LYS A 19 0.23 12.71 23.22
C LYS A 19 -0.42 13.96 22.64
N ALA A 20 0.16 14.61 21.63
CA ALA A 20 -0.56 15.58 20.84
C ALA A 20 -1.62 14.79 20.06
N GLY A 21 -2.86 14.86 20.51
CA GLY A 21 -3.98 14.16 19.89
C GLY A 21 -4.19 14.71 18.48
N TYR A 22 -3.56 14.09 17.51
CA TYR A 22 -3.86 14.28 16.10
C TYR A 22 -5.24 13.67 15.85
N ALA A 23 -6.29 14.41 16.21
CA ALA A 23 -7.65 14.06 15.87
C ALA A 23 -7.84 14.33 14.38
N THR A 24 -7.62 13.31 13.57
CA THR A 24 -8.00 13.32 12.16
C THR A 24 -9.52 13.21 12.05
N ALA A 25 -10.21 14.35 12.03
CA ALA A 25 -11.60 14.37 11.64
C ALA A 25 -11.67 14.35 10.11
N VAL A 26 -12.36 13.36 9.55
CA VAL A 26 -12.71 13.42 8.12
C VAL A 26 -13.97 14.25 8.00
N SER A 27 -13.85 15.46 7.49
CA SER A 27 -14.98 16.33 7.15
C SER A 27 -15.34 16.21 5.67
N LYS A 28 -16.41 16.89 5.26
CA LYS A 28 -16.81 16.96 3.86
C LYS A 28 -17.01 18.40 3.44
N THR A 29 -16.68 18.69 2.20
CA THR A 29 -17.06 19.93 1.53
C THR A 29 -18.54 19.94 1.17
N GLY A 30 -19.06 21.09 0.72
CA GLY A 30 -20.46 21.21 0.31
C GLY A 30 -20.88 20.30 -0.85
N ASN A 31 -19.94 19.96 -1.76
CA ASN A 31 -20.16 19.05 -2.88
C ASN A 31 -19.83 17.58 -2.58
N GLY A 32 -19.33 17.26 -1.37
CA GLY A 32 -19.15 15.89 -0.92
C GLY A 32 -17.70 15.37 -0.92
N ILE A 33 -16.71 16.18 -1.29
CA ILE A 33 -15.29 15.81 -1.22
C ILE A 33 -14.91 15.61 0.25
N LYS A 34 -14.18 14.54 0.54
CA LYS A 34 -13.68 14.27 1.88
C LYS A 34 -12.41 15.07 2.13
N VAL A 35 -12.30 15.63 3.33
CA VAL A 35 -11.15 16.41 3.76
C VAL A 35 -10.64 15.86 5.08
N ALA A 36 -9.34 15.58 5.16
CA ALA A 36 -8.69 15.18 6.40
C ALA A 36 -7.34 15.89 6.51
N ALA A 37 -7.03 16.41 7.70
CA ALA A 37 -5.76 17.08 7.92
C ALA A 37 -5.17 16.75 9.29
N ILE A 38 -3.84 16.72 9.34
CA ILE A 38 -3.07 16.71 10.58
C ILE A 38 -2.36 18.05 10.67
N ASP A 39 -2.77 18.88 11.62
CA ASP A 39 -2.13 20.17 11.85
C ASP A 39 -0.88 19.99 12.72
N GLU A 40 0.26 20.15 12.08
CA GLU A 40 1.55 20.19 12.72
C GLU A 40 2.09 21.61 12.62
N SER A 41 2.63 22.16 13.70
CA SER A 41 3.28 23.47 13.70
C SER A 41 4.61 23.42 12.94
N SER A 42 4.54 23.21 11.63
CA SER A 42 5.70 23.07 10.76
C SER A 42 5.65 24.04 9.58
N PRO A 43 6.81 24.54 9.11
CA PRO A 43 6.87 25.40 7.94
C PRO A 43 6.62 24.67 6.62
N THR A 44 6.70 23.34 6.60
CA THR A 44 6.46 22.51 5.42
C THR A 44 5.17 21.74 5.53
N ALA A 45 4.54 21.45 4.41
CA ALA A 45 3.31 20.68 4.30
C ALA A 45 3.42 19.59 3.24
N SER A 46 2.61 18.55 3.39
CA SER A 46 2.36 17.57 2.33
C SER A 46 0.86 17.53 2.09
N VAL A 47 0.44 17.69 0.85
CA VAL A 47 -0.98 17.66 0.45
C VAL A 47 -1.15 16.61 -0.62
N SER A 48 -2.16 15.75 -0.47
CA SER A 48 -2.48 14.71 -1.46
C SER A 48 -3.93 14.79 -1.91
N LEU A 49 -4.10 14.78 -3.21
CA LEU A 49 -5.36 14.49 -3.88
C LEU A 49 -5.47 12.98 -4.06
N VAL A 50 -6.47 12.37 -3.47
CA VAL A 50 -6.73 10.93 -3.55
C VAL A 50 -8.00 10.71 -4.32
N ILE A 51 -7.93 9.93 -5.37
CA ILE A 51 -9.09 9.58 -6.20
C ILE A 51 -9.31 8.08 -6.12
N ASN A 52 -10.49 7.66 -5.70
CA ASN A 52 -10.87 6.24 -5.65
C ASN A 52 -11.16 5.70 -7.05
N ALA A 53 -10.09 5.59 -7.84
CA ALA A 53 -10.05 5.22 -9.26
C ALA A 53 -8.79 4.41 -9.61
N GLY A 54 -8.35 3.54 -8.70
CA GLY A 54 -7.21 2.66 -8.92
C GLY A 54 -7.52 1.52 -9.90
N ALA A 55 -6.57 0.60 -10.08
CA ALA A 55 -6.67 -0.54 -11.00
C ALA A 55 -7.94 -1.41 -10.78
N ARG A 56 -8.47 -1.43 -9.56
CA ARG A 56 -9.71 -2.13 -9.22
C ARG A 56 -10.93 -1.65 -10.02
N PHE A 57 -10.94 -0.39 -10.44
CA PHE A 57 -12.08 0.25 -11.11
C PHE A 57 -11.93 0.29 -12.64
N GLU A 58 -10.94 -0.38 -13.19
CA GLU A 58 -10.70 -0.43 -14.62
C GLU A 58 -11.81 -1.19 -15.33
N PRO A 59 -12.33 -0.66 -16.45
CA PRO A 59 -13.30 -1.35 -17.28
C PRO A 59 -12.70 -2.64 -17.86
N GLN A 60 -13.55 -3.64 -18.04
CA GLN A 60 -13.15 -4.88 -18.69
C GLN A 60 -12.59 -4.60 -20.09
N GLY A 61 -11.44 -5.18 -20.42
CA GLY A 61 -10.75 -4.97 -21.70
C GLY A 61 -9.89 -3.70 -21.79
N LYS A 62 -9.82 -2.89 -20.72
CA LYS A 62 -9.00 -1.66 -20.65
C LYS A 62 -8.01 -1.71 -19.48
N ALA A 63 -7.36 -2.86 -19.29
CA ALA A 63 -6.37 -3.06 -18.23
C ALA A 63 -5.21 -2.07 -18.37
N GLY A 64 -4.88 -1.38 -17.29
CA GLY A 64 -3.83 -0.36 -17.23
C GLY A 64 -4.30 1.07 -17.52
N ILE A 65 -5.60 1.30 -17.73
CA ILE A 65 -6.10 2.67 -17.96
C ILE A 65 -5.80 3.61 -16.76
N ALA A 66 -5.87 3.09 -15.54
CA ALA A 66 -5.52 3.85 -14.34
C ALA A 66 -4.03 4.23 -14.32
N HIS A 67 -3.16 3.37 -14.87
CA HIS A 67 -1.73 3.65 -15.01
C HIS A 67 -1.45 4.81 -15.96
N PHE A 68 -2.14 4.85 -17.10
CA PHE A 68 -2.09 5.99 -18.00
C PHE A 68 -2.62 7.27 -17.35
N VAL A 69 -3.76 7.20 -16.66
CA VAL A 69 -4.35 8.37 -15.97
C VAL A 69 -3.41 8.91 -14.91
N LYS A 70 -2.71 8.07 -14.15
CA LYS A 70 -1.67 8.49 -13.19
C LYS A 70 -0.58 9.31 -13.91
N ASN A 71 -0.07 8.83 -15.04
CA ASN A 71 1.00 9.50 -15.78
C ASN A 71 0.53 10.77 -16.52
N PHE A 72 -0.78 10.93 -16.75
CA PHE A 72 -1.38 12.18 -17.23
C PHE A 72 -1.58 13.25 -16.13
N GLY A 73 -1.35 12.92 -14.86
CA GLY A 73 -1.71 13.75 -13.72
C GLY A 73 -1.21 15.20 -13.75
N PHE A 74 0.01 15.43 -14.20
CA PHE A 74 0.63 16.76 -14.27
C PHE A 74 0.95 17.18 -15.72
N LYS A 75 0.24 16.64 -16.70
CA LYS A 75 0.31 17.06 -18.09
C LYS A 75 -0.56 18.30 -18.34
N ASN A 76 -0.70 18.70 -19.59
CA ASN A 76 -1.43 19.92 -19.96
C ASN A 76 -2.90 19.89 -19.50
N ASN A 77 -3.32 20.94 -18.81
CA ASN A 77 -4.71 21.17 -18.46
C ASN A 77 -5.27 22.46 -19.11
N GLY A 78 -6.47 22.87 -18.74
CA GLY A 78 -7.13 24.04 -19.29
C GLY A 78 -6.44 25.36 -18.97
N LYS A 79 -5.75 25.47 -17.82
CA LYS A 79 -5.11 26.70 -17.35
C LYS A 79 -3.58 26.70 -17.48
N ARG A 80 -2.95 25.53 -17.34
CA ARG A 80 -1.49 25.38 -17.27
C ARG A 80 -0.99 24.33 -18.23
N SER A 81 0.15 24.57 -18.86
CA SER A 81 0.90 23.52 -19.56
C SER A 81 1.71 22.69 -18.55
N ALA A 82 2.10 21.47 -18.94
CA ALA A 82 2.98 20.61 -18.15
C ALA A 82 4.30 21.34 -17.79
N PHE A 83 4.88 22.05 -18.76
CA PHE A 83 6.08 22.85 -18.55
C PHE A 83 5.86 23.95 -17.50
N ARG A 84 4.70 24.63 -17.54
CA ARG A 84 4.38 25.67 -16.56
C ARG A 84 4.20 25.10 -15.17
N ILE A 85 3.52 23.95 -15.02
CA ILE A 85 3.35 23.28 -13.73
C ILE A 85 4.74 22.93 -13.15
N ALA A 86 5.62 22.33 -13.96
CA ALA A 86 6.98 21.98 -13.53
C ALA A 86 7.77 23.23 -13.09
N ARG A 87 7.76 24.30 -13.89
CA ARG A 87 8.49 25.54 -13.58
C ARG A 87 7.96 26.25 -12.34
N GLU A 88 6.65 26.35 -12.17
CA GLU A 88 6.04 26.96 -10.98
C GLU A 88 6.36 26.12 -9.73
N THR A 89 6.36 24.79 -9.84
CA THR A 89 6.74 23.89 -8.74
C THR A 89 8.22 24.03 -8.37
N GLU A 90 9.11 24.09 -9.35
CA GLU A 90 10.56 24.30 -9.14
C GLU A 90 10.85 25.65 -8.46
N LEU A 91 10.14 26.71 -8.85
CA LEU A 91 10.32 28.06 -8.30
C LEU A 91 10.01 28.13 -6.80
N VAL A 92 9.05 27.36 -6.32
CA VAL A 92 8.70 27.30 -4.89
C VAL A 92 9.41 26.13 -4.16
N GLY A 93 10.30 25.40 -4.85
CA GLY A 93 11.01 24.26 -4.28
C GLY A 93 10.10 23.10 -3.91
N GLY A 94 8.93 22.99 -4.55
CA GLY A 94 7.98 21.91 -4.32
C GLY A 94 8.37 20.62 -5.04
N VAL A 95 7.79 19.51 -4.59
CA VAL A 95 7.94 18.18 -5.22
C VAL A 95 6.56 17.61 -5.50
N LEU A 96 6.34 17.20 -6.75
CA LEU A 96 5.10 16.54 -7.19
C LEU A 96 5.36 15.07 -7.44
N THR A 97 4.51 14.22 -6.89
CA THR A 97 4.54 12.78 -7.11
C THR A 97 3.16 12.24 -7.47
N ALA A 98 3.12 11.17 -8.25
CA ALA A 98 1.89 10.46 -8.59
C ALA A 98 2.07 8.97 -8.32
N ASN A 99 1.17 8.38 -7.54
CA ASN A 99 1.18 6.98 -7.18
C ASN A 99 -0.12 6.28 -7.58
N LEU A 100 0.00 5.06 -8.08
CA LEU A 100 -1.14 4.21 -8.39
C LEU A 100 -1.18 3.02 -7.44
N GLY A 101 -2.29 2.90 -6.74
CA GLY A 101 -2.64 1.71 -5.97
C GLY A 101 -3.75 0.91 -6.65
N ARG A 102 -4.13 -0.21 -6.05
CA ARG A 102 -5.25 -1.00 -6.57
C ARG A 102 -6.59 -0.29 -6.41
N GLU A 103 -6.78 0.47 -5.34
CA GLU A 103 -8.04 1.18 -5.08
C GLU A 103 -7.97 2.68 -5.42
N ASN A 104 -6.81 3.30 -5.27
CA ASN A 104 -6.68 4.75 -5.39
C ASN A 104 -5.56 5.15 -6.35
N VAL A 105 -5.77 6.28 -7.03
CA VAL A 105 -4.71 7.11 -7.62
C VAL A 105 -4.47 8.28 -6.67
N THR A 106 -3.22 8.56 -6.36
CA THR A 106 -2.84 9.62 -5.42
C THR A 106 -1.84 10.56 -6.07
N PHE A 107 -2.12 11.84 -6.02
CA PHE A 107 -1.23 12.91 -6.45
C PHE A 107 -0.81 13.71 -5.22
N THR A 108 0.47 13.79 -4.95
CA THR A 108 1.01 14.43 -3.73
C THR A 108 1.92 15.60 -4.11
N ALA A 109 1.76 16.69 -3.37
CA ALA A 109 2.64 17.83 -3.39
C ALA A 109 3.29 17.99 -2.01
N GLU A 110 4.63 18.07 -1.99
CA GLU A 110 5.40 18.48 -0.82
C GLU A 110 5.88 19.91 -1.06
N CYS A 111 5.59 20.82 -0.13
CA CYS A 111 5.84 22.23 -0.31
C CYS A 111 5.97 22.99 1.02
N LEU A 112 6.27 24.28 0.95
CA LEU A 112 6.11 25.16 2.10
C LEU A 112 4.61 25.38 2.38
N LYS A 113 4.28 25.63 3.65
CA LYS A 113 2.89 25.82 4.08
C LYS A 113 2.20 26.97 3.34
N GLU A 114 2.93 28.03 3.00
CA GLU A 114 2.42 29.20 2.28
C GLU A 114 2.04 28.88 0.82
N ASP A 115 2.61 27.81 0.22
CA ASP A 115 2.36 27.41 -1.16
C ASP A 115 1.23 26.39 -1.30
N VAL A 116 0.68 25.89 -0.21
CA VAL A 116 -0.43 24.91 -0.21
C VAL A 116 -1.61 25.37 -1.07
N PRO A 117 -2.07 26.64 -1.03
CA PRO A 117 -3.16 27.11 -1.87
C PRO A 117 -2.91 26.90 -3.36
N TYR A 118 -1.68 27.13 -3.83
CA TYR A 118 -1.28 26.91 -5.21
C TYR A 118 -1.43 25.45 -5.62
N PHE A 119 -0.89 24.51 -4.82
CA PHE A 119 -0.97 23.08 -5.15
C PHE A 119 -2.39 22.53 -5.08
N VAL A 120 -3.21 23.01 -4.15
CA VAL A 120 -4.65 22.66 -4.11
C VAL A 120 -5.38 23.15 -5.36
N GLU A 121 -5.04 24.33 -5.89
CA GLU A 121 -5.57 24.80 -7.17
C GLU A 121 -5.10 23.93 -8.34
N VAL A 122 -3.81 23.54 -8.38
CA VAL A 122 -3.28 22.61 -9.39
C VAL A 122 -4.03 21.29 -9.38
N PHE A 123 -4.35 20.75 -8.20
CA PHE A 123 -5.16 19.52 -8.07
C PHE A 123 -6.61 19.71 -8.54
N GLY A 124 -7.21 20.87 -8.28
CA GLY A 124 -8.54 21.21 -8.81
C GLY A 124 -8.54 21.23 -10.34
N ASP A 125 -7.53 21.86 -10.94
CA ASP A 125 -7.35 21.90 -12.39
C ASP A 125 -7.06 20.51 -12.99
N LEU A 126 -6.31 19.66 -12.28
CA LEU A 126 -6.06 18.27 -12.67
C LEU A 126 -7.37 17.50 -12.77
N VAL A 127 -8.24 17.60 -11.77
CA VAL A 127 -9.52 16.87 -11.76
C VAL A 127 -10.45 17.34 -12.87
N ALA A 128 -10.53 18.65 -13.08
CA ALA A 128 -11.59 19.23 -13.94
C ALA A 128 -11.15 19.47 -15.38
N GLN A 129 -9.87 19.69 -15.61
CA GLN A 129 -9.40 20.31 -16.85
C GLN A 129 -8.25 19.58 -17.54
N THR A 130 -7.88 18.36 -17.10
CA THR A 130 -6.87 17.56 -17.80
C THR A 130 -7.34 17.25 -19.22
N LYS A 131 -6.50 17.61 -20.21
CA LYS A 131 -6.89 17.56 -21.63
C LYS A 131 -6.81 16.17 -22.23
N PHE A 132 -5.98 15.27 -21.69
CA PHE A 132 -5.66 13.99 -22.30
C PHE A 132 -5.39 14.16 -23.79
N ALA A 133 -4.39 15.03 -24.10
CA ALA A 133 -4.14 15.43 -25.48
C ALA A 133 -3.38 14.35 -26.25
N GLU A 134 -3.75 14.14 -27.53
CA GLU A 134 -3.14 13.14 -28.41
C GLU A 134 -1.62 13.31 -28.55
N HIS A 135 -1.13 14.56 -28.66
CA HIS A 135 0.31 14.81 -28.79
C HIS A 135 1.10 14.46 -27.53
N GLU A 136 0.47 14.44 -26.35
CA GLU A 136 1.11 14.00 -25.10
C GLU A 136 1.03 12.48 -24.91
N PHE A 137 0.05 11.84 -25.53
CA PHE A 137 -0.24 10.41 -25.33
C PHE A 137 0.97 9.53 -25.67
N HIS A 138 1.68 9.84 -26.76
CA HIS A 138 2.86 9.07 -27.15
C HIS A 138 3.99 9.15 -26.10
N GLY A 139 4.23 10.33 -25.54
CA GLY A 139 5.19 10.51 -24.44
C GLY A 139 4.78 9.74 -23.19
N VAL A 140 3.50 9.85 -22.80
CA VAL A 140 2.95 9.10 -21.66
C VAL A 140 3.02 7.59 -21.89
N ALA A 141 2.73 7.10 -23.09
CA ALA A 141 2.85 5.68 -23.42
C ALA A 141 4.29 5.18 -23.27
N THR A 142 5.27 6.01 -23.62
CA THR A 142 6.70 5.69 -23.42
C THR A 142 7.06 5.61 -21.92
N GLU A 143 6.56 6.55 -21.10
CA GLU A 143 6.74 6.55 -19.66
C GLU A 143 6.11 5.29 -19.03
N VAL A 144 4.88 4.97 -19.41
CA VAL A 144 4.16 3.77 -18.96
C VAL A 144 4.91 2.49 -19.34
N ALA A 145 5.40 2.39 -20.59
CA ALA A 145 6.17 1.23 -21.04
C ALA A 145 7.48 1.06 -20.26
N ALA A 146 8.15 2.15 -19.91
CA ALA A 146 9.35 2.11 -19.08
C ALA A 146 9.05 1.60 -17.65
N GLU A 147 7.95 2.09 -17.04
CA GLU A 147 7.51 1.60 -15.72
C GLU A 147 7.11 0.13 -15.74
N VAL A 148 6.43 -0.33 -16.79
CA VAL A 148 6.09 -1.76 -16.99
C VAL A 148 7.36 -2.59 -17.10
N SER A 149 8.33 -2.17 -17.93
CA SER A 149 9.60 -2.87 -18.10
C SER A 149 10.39 -2.97 -16.79
N TYR A 150 10.36 -1.91 -15.97
CA TYR A 150 10.97 -1.92 -14.65
C TYR A 150 10.29 -2.94 -13.71
N ALA A 151 8.95 -2.98 -13.72
CA ALA A 151 8.18 -3.91 -12.91
C ALA A 151 8.42 -5.38 -13.34
N GLU A 152 8.44 -5.65 -14.64
CA GLU A 152 8.72 -6.98 -15.19
C GLU A 152 10.15 -7.45 -14.92
N ALA A 153 11.10 -6.52 -14.84
CA ALA A 153 12.49 -6.82 -14.47
C ALA A 153 12.64 -7.16 -12.97
N SER A 154 11.63 -6.85 -12.14
CA SER A 154 11.60 -7.18 -10.70
C SER A 154 10.78 -8.45 -10.46
N PRO A 155 11.43 -9.60 -10.15
CA PRO A 155 10.70 -10.85 -9.87
C PRO A 155 9.74 -10.73 -8.68
N GLU A 156 10.08 -9.94 -7.66
CA GLU A 156 9.23 -9.71 -6.49
C GLU A 156 7.92 -9.03 -6.88
N ILE A 157 7.99 -7.96 -7.68
CA ILE A 157 6.80 -7.25 -8.18
C ILE A 157 5.95 -8.20 -9.02
N THR A 158 6.57 -8.91 -9.98
CA THR A 158 5.87 -9.85 -10.87
C THR A 158 5.14 -10.95 -10.08
N VAL A 159 5.78 -11.53 -9.07
CA VAL A 159 5.20 -12.57 -8.22
C VAL A 159 4.02 -12.03 -7.39
N ILE A 160 4.15 -10.83 -6.82
CA ILE A 160 3.08 -10.21 -6.04
C ILE A 160 1.89 -9.81 -6.92
N GLU A 161 2.13 -9.28 -8.13
CA GLU A 161 1.06 -8.98 -9.10
C GLU A 161 0.34 -10.26 -9.55
N ALA A 162 1.08 -11.31 -9.87
CA ALA A 162 0.51 -12.62 -10.22
C ALA A 162 -0.26 -13.25 -9.06
N ALA A 163 0.18 -13.05 -7.81
CA ALA A 163 -0.52 -13.53 -6.62
C ALA A 163 -1.87 -12.83 -6.44
N HIS A 164 -1.94 -11.51 -6.67
CA HIS A 164 -3.21 -10.78 -6.64
C HIS A 164 -4.15 -11.25 -7.76
N ASN A 165 -3.62 -11.40 -8.97
CA ASN A 165 -4.42 -11.88 -10.11
C ASN A 165 -5.00 -13.28 -9.85
N ALA A 166 -4.19 -14.23 -9.37
CA ALA A 166 -4.64 -15.58 -9.04
C ALA A 166 -5.65 -15.58 -7.86
N ALA A 167 -5.42 -14.71 -6.85
CA ALA A 167 -6.27 -14.61 -5.68
C ALA A 167 -7.65 -14.03 -5.98
N PHE A 168 -7.74 -12.94 -6.77
CA PHE A 168 -8.96 -12.16 -6.94
C PHE A 168 -9.50 -12.15 -8.38
N ARG A 169 -8.71 -12.50 -9.38
CA ARG A 169 -9.00 -12.54 -10.83
C ARG A 169 -9.34 -11.19 -11.44
N SER A 170 -10.36 -10.48 -10.95
CA SER A 170 -10.82 -9.17 -11.39
C SER A 170 -10.89 -8.20 -10.22
N GLY A 171 -11.02 -6.91 -10.47
CA GLY A 171 -11.04 -5.88 -9.45
C GLY A 171 -9.69 -5.79 -8.71
N LEU A 172 -9.59 -6.31 -7.49
CA LEU A 172 -8.31 -6.38 -6.76
C LEU A 172 -7.26 -7.27 -7.44
N GLY A 173 -7.68 -8.14 -8.36
CA GLY A 173 -6.79 -8.97 -9.19
C GLY A 173 -6.19 -8.24 -10.39
N ASN A 174 -6.69 -7.06 -10.73
CA ASN A 174 -6.13 -6.26 -11.82
C ASN A 174 -4.72 -5.79 -11.45
N SER A 175 -3.80 -5.84 -12.42
CA SER A 175 -2.46 -5.30 -12.22
C SER A 175 -2.50 -3.77 -12.09
N VAL A 176 -1.59 -3.22 -11.28
CA VAL A 176 -1.37 -1.76 -11.25
C VAL A 176 -0.54 -1.28 -12.45
N TYR A 177 0.04 -2.20 -13.20
CA TYR A 177 0.81 -1.93 -14.42
C TYR A 177 -0.03 -2.21 -15.66
N ALA A 178 0.12 -1.37 -16.69
CA ALA A 178 -0.59 -1.55 -17.94
C ALA A 178 -0.16 -2.86 -18.62
N ALA A 179 -1.13 -3.60 -19.16
CA ALA A 179 -0.82 -4.80 -19.93
C ALA A 179 -0.36 -4.42 -21.35
N PRO A 180 0.65 -5.11 -21.91
CA PRO A 180 1.18 -4.77 -23.23
C PRO A 180 0.19 -4.93 -24.39
N TYR A 181 -0.88 -5.72 -24.16
CA TYR A 181 -1.96 -5.95 -25.15
C TYR A 181 -3.16 -5.00 -24.99
N SER A 182 -3.09 -4.07 -24.06
CA SER A 182 -4.23 -3.15 -23.85
C SER A 182 -4.22 -2.02 -24.86
N GLU A 183 -5.25 -1.97 -25.69
CA GLU A 183 -5.50 -0.84 -26.59
C GLU A 183 -6.22 0.27 -25.84
N ILE A 184 -5.47 1.25 -25.37
CA ILE A 184 -5.98 2.41 -24.64
C ILE A 184 -5.86 3.63 -25.55
N SER A 185 -6.93 4.42 -25.64
CA SER A 185 -6.98 5.67 -26.38
C SER A 185 -7.24 6.85 -25.46
N THR A 186 -6.96 8.07 -25.95
CA THR A 186 -7.28 9.30 -25.20
C THR A 186 -8.79 9.44 -24.94
N SER A 187 -9.64 8.89 -25.80
CA SER A 187 -11.10 8.87 -25.57
C SER A 187 -11.46 7.95 -24.40
N ASP A 188 -10.77 6.82 -24.23
CA ASP A 188 -10.97 5.93 -23.08
C ASP A 188 -10.56 6.63 -21.78
N LEU A 189 -9.41 7.35 -21.79
CA LEU A 189 -8.92 8.11 -20.64
C LEU A 189 -9.92 9.19 -20.22
N LYS A 190 -10.45 9.97 -21.18
CA LYS A 190 -11.47 10.98 -20.92
C LYS A 190 -12.73 10.38 -20.31
N LYS A 191 -13.18 9.24 -20.83
CA LYS A 191 -14.35 8.53 -20.29
C LYS A 191 -14.06 8.03 -18.86
N PHE A 192 -12.92 7.38 -18.65
CA PHE A 192 -12.56 6.88 -17.33
C PHE A 192 -12.44 8.01 -16.29
N ALA A 193 -11.85 9.15 -16.68
CA ALA A 193 -11.78 10.33 -15.83
C ALA A 193 -13.18 10.90 -15.54
N ALA A 194 -14.05 11.05 -16.53
CA ALA A 194 -15.42 11.53 -16.34
C ALA A 194 -16.24 10.64 -15.39
N ASP A 195 -16.05 9.32 -15.43
CA ASP A 195 -16.75 8.35 -14.59
C ASP A 195 -16.22 8.30 -13.15
N ASN A 196 -14.93 8.70 -12.93
CA ASN A 196 -14.25 8.51 -11.65
C ASN A 196 -13.80 9.80 -10.97
N PHE A 197 -13.59 10.91 -11.70
CA PHE A 197 -13.15 12.18 -11.11
C PHE A 197 -14.37 12.99 -10.63
N VAL A 198 -15.10 12.42 -9.68
CA VAL A 198 -16.33 12.96 -9.11
C VAL A 198 -16.17 13.16 -7.59
N ALA A 199 -16.84 14.15 -7.02
CA ALA A 199 -16.58 14.63 -5.67
C ALA A 199 -16.66 13.54 -4.59
N ASN A 200 -17.60 12.59 -4.71
CA ASN A 200 -17.76 11.51 -3.74
C ASN A 200 -16.66 10.43 -3.81
N LYS A 201 -15.86 10.40 -4.89
CA LYS A 201 -14.68 9.54 -5.07
C LYS A 201 -13.37 10.27 -4.79
N ILE A 202 -13.42 11.55 -4.39
CA ILE A 202 -12.25 12.38 -4.13
C ILE A 202 -12.08 12.61 -2.63
N ALA A 203 -10.85 12.55 -2.18
CA ALA A 203 -10.43 13.03 -0.87
C ALA A 203 -9.22 13.96 -1.03
N LEU A 204 -9.21 15.06 -0.30
CA LEU A 204 -8.06 15.93 -0.14
C LEU A 204 -7.52 15.75 1.28
N VAL A 205 -6.27 15.30 1.39
CA VAL A 205 -5.65 15.03 2.67
C VAL A 205 -4.35 15.81 2.79
N ALA A 206 -4.05 16.30 4.00
CA ALA A 206 -2.82 17.08 4.20
C ALA A 206 -2.22 16.87 5.58
N THR A 207 -0.91 17.10 5.67
CA THR A 207 -0.16 17.27 6.92
C THR A 207 0.50 18.63 6.93
N GLY A 208 0.55 19.29 8.10
CA GLY A 208 1.10 20.64 8.27
C GLY A 208 0.10 21.78 7.97
N VAL A 209 -1.17 21.47 7.74
CA VAL A 209 -2.25 22.42 7.45
C VAL A 209 -3.44 22.15 8.36
N SER A 210 -4.15 23.19 8.76
CA SER A 210 -5.37 23.01 9.53
C SER A 210 -6.53 22.48 8.67
N GLU A 211 -7.42 21.67 9.26
CA GLU A 211 -8.59 21.12 8.56
C GLU A 211 -9.49 22.22 7.99
N ALA A 212 -9.71 23.29 8.76
CA ALA A 212 -10.56 24.41 8.35
C ALA A 212 -10.00 25.12 7.10
N GLU A 213 -8.69 25.37 7.07
CA GLU A 213 -7.99 25.97 5.94
C GLU A 213 -8.07 25.05 4.71
N LEU A 214 -7.71 23.77 4.87
CA LEU A 214 -7.78 22.79 3.79
C LEU A 214 -9.18 22.65 3.21
N LYS A 215 -10.20 22.67 4.06
CA LYS A 215 -11.62 22.62 3.65
C LYS A 215 -12.05 23.85 2.86
N ASN A 216 -11.60 25.04 3.26
CA ASN A 216 -11.87 26.27 2.52
C ASN A 216 -11.21 26.26 1.14
N LEU A 217 -9.96 25.82 1.07
CA LEU A 217 -9.24 25.65 -0.19
C LEU A 217 -9.93 24.62 -1.10
N ALA A 218 -10.36 23.49 -0.53
CA ALA A 218 -11.10 22.46 -1.25
C ALA A 218 -12.43 22.98 -1.80
N ASN A 219 -13.21 23.73 -1.01
CA ASN A 219 -14.47 24.32 -1.47
C ASN A 219 -14.26 25.28 -2.66
N SER A 220 -13.18 26.03 -2.66
CA SER A 220 -12.84 26.94 -3.76
C SER A 220 -12.34 26.18 -5.02
N ALA A 221 -11.29 25.36 -4.85
CA ALA A 221 -10.61 24.71 -5.96
C ALA A 221 -11.46 23.65 -6.69
N PHE A 222 -12.34 22.96 -5.96
CA PHE A 222 -13.17 21.87 -6.48
C PHE A 222 -14.65 22.22 -6.60
N SER A 223 -15.03 23.51 -6.54
CA SER A 223 -16.44 23.96 -6.58
C SER A 223 -17.18 23.48 -7.84
N HIS A 224 -16.48 23.31 -8.93
CA HIS A 224 -17.01 22.88 -10.23
C HIS A 224 -17.07 21.34 -10.43
N VAL A 225 -16.54 20.57 -9.47
CA VAL A 225 -16.55 19.11 -9.57
C VAL A 225 -17.94 18.57 -9.24
N ALA A 226 -18.50 17.77 -10.15
CA ALA A 226 -19.82 17.17 -9.98
C ALA A 226 -19.83 16.20 -8.77
N ALA A 227 -20.96 16.15 -8.04
CA ALA A 227 -21.11 15.26 -6.88
C ALA A 227 -20.90 13.76 -7.23
N GLY A 228 -21.34 13.36 -8.41
CA GLY A 228 -21.22 11.97 -8.91
C GLY A 228 -22.18 10.98 -8.25
N SER A 229 -22.33 9.80 -8.86
CA SER A 229 -23.01 8.66 -8.25
C SER A 229 -22.00 7.77 -7.54
N GLN A 230 -22.36 7.22 -6.37
CA GLN A 230 -21.56 6.17 -5.74
C GLN A 230 -21.84 4.82 -6.43
N ALA A 231 -21.21 4.56 -7.57
CA ALA A 231 -21.13 3.17 -8.01
C ALA A 231 -20.25 2.41 -6.99
N LYS A 232 -20.87 1.50 -6.24
CA LYS A 232 -20.14 0.60 -5.35
C LYS A 232 -19.28 -0.30 -6.23
N ALA A 233 -17.97 -0.40 -5.92
CA ALA A 233 -17.15 -1.46 -6.49
C ALA A 233 -17.77 -2.82 -6.17
N GLU A 234 -17.68 -3.75 -7.10
CA GLU A 234 -18.04 -5.14 -6.80
C GLU A 234 -17.20 -5.63 -5.63
N GLY A 235 -17.84 -6.37 -4.71
CA GLY A 235 -17.17 -6.96 -3.56
C GLY A 235 -16.07 -7.91 -4.01
N ALA A 236 -14.90 -7.80 -3.40
CA ALA A 236 -13.77 -8.67 -3.74
C ALA A 236 -14.08 -10.12 -3.36
N LYS A 237 -13.90 -11.04 -4.33
CA LYS A 237 -14.07 -12.47 -4.11
C LYS A 237 -12.71 -13.16 -4.24
N TYR A 238 -12.35 -13.92 -3.22
CA TYR A 238 -11.13 -14.72 -3.22
C TYR A 238 -11.37 -16.09 -3.87
N TYR A 239 -10.46 -16.49 -4.76
CA TYR A 239 -10.55 -17.76 -5.51
C TYR A 239 -9.40 -18.71 -5.20
N GLY A 240 -8.20 -18.18 -4.99
CA GLY A 240 -6.98 -18.97 -4.91
C GLY A 240 -6.62 -19.66 -6.23
N GLY A 241 -5.43 -20.20 -6.30
CA GLY A 241 -4.95 -20.89 -7.49
C GLY A 241 -3.44 -21.07 -7.51
N ASP A 242 -2.95 -21.76 -8.54
CA ASP A 242 -1.52 -21.97 -8.78
C ASP A 242 -1.13 -21.33 -10.11
N VAL A 243 -0.09 -20.50 -10.10
CA VAL A 243 0.43 -19.78 -11.27
C VAL A 243 1.93 -20.03 -11.39
N ARG A 244 2.38 -20.37 -12.58
CA ARG A 244 3.78 -20.63 -12.88
C ARG A 244 4.24 -19.67 -13.96
N VAL A 245 5.18 -18.79 -13.61
CA VAL A 245 5.76 -17.79 -14.52
C VAL A 245 7.14 -18.24 -14.94
N ALA A 246 7.28 -18.56 -16.23
CA ALA A 246 8.57 -18.94 -16.79
C ALA A 246 9.39 -17.68 -17.08
N GLN A 247 10.50 -17.53 -16.36
CA GLN A 247 11.43 -16.42 -16.54
C GLN A 247 12.85 -16.93 -16.26
N ASN A 248 13.82 -16.50 -17.05
CA ASN A 248 15.23 -16.87 -16.82
C ASN A 248 15.81 -15.93 -15.75
N THR A 249 15.67 -16.31 -14.49
CA THR A 249 16.21 -15.60 -13.33
C THR A 249 17.36 -16.39 -12.70
N GLU A 250 18.24 -15.70 -11.99
CA GLU A 250 19.34 -16.36 -11.24
C GLU A 250 18.81 -17.15 -10.04
N ALA A 251 17.72 -16.67 -9.42
CA ALA A 251 17.07 -17.32 -8.29
C ALA A 251 15.65 -17.72 -8.63
N GLY A 252 15.13 -18.73 -7.93
CA GLY A 252 13.73 -19.09 -7.92
C GLY A 252 12.96 -18.22 -6.92
N HIS A 253 11.73 -17.87 -7.26
CA HIS A 253 10.86 -17.05 -6.43
C HIS A 253 9.52 -17.76 -6.23
N VAL A 254 9.02 -17.77 -5.00
CA VAL A 254 7.75 -18.39 -4.63
C VAL A 254 6.98 -17.46 -3.71
N ALA A 255 5.71 -17.24 -4.01
CA ALA A 255 4.77 -16.67 -3.06
C ALA A 255 3.68 -17.68 -2.73
N VAL A 256 3.39 -17.83 -1.45
CA VAL A 256 2.25 -18.59 -0.93
C VAL A 256 1.35 -17.60 -0.19
N ALA A 257 0.18 -17.36 -0.72
CA ALA A 257 -0.75 -16.38 -0.18
C ALA A 257 -2.13 -16.99 0.15
N PHE A 258 -2.85 -16.31 1.02
CA PHE A 258 -4.17 -16.71 1.52
C PHE A 258 -5.06 -15.48 1.58
N GLN A 259 -6.37 -15.71 1.70
CA GLN A 259 -7.31 -14.62 1.95
C GLN A 259 -6.97 -13.94 3.28
N GLY A 260 -6.51 -12.69 3.21
CA GLY A 260 -6.24 -11.83 4.35
C GLY A 260 -7.47 -11.09 4.86
N ALA A 261 -7.26 -10.14 5.75
CA ALA A 261 -8.30 -9.33 6.36
C ALA A 261 -8.40 -7.94 5.70
N ALA A 262 -9.61 -7.40 5.65
CA ALA A 262 -9.84 -6.03 5.20
C ALA A 262 -9.15 -5.01 6.14
N ALA A 263 -8.63 -3.96 5.56
CA ALA A 263 -7.95 -2.90 6.31
C ALA A 263 -8.86 -2.26 7.37
N GLY A 264 -8.29 -1.89 8.52
CA GLY A 264 -9.02 -1.27 9.62
C GLY A 264 -9.87 -2.23 10.47
N THR A 265 -9.98 -3.52 10.10
CA THR A 265 -10.68 -4.51 10.90
C THR A 265 -9.79 -5.05 12.04
N PRO A 266 -10.36 -5.56 13.14
CA PRO A 266 -9.55 -6.22 14.19
C PRO A 266 -8.68 -7.37 13.68
N GLU A 267 -9.18 -8.12 12.69
CA GLU A 267 -8.43 -9.20 12.05
C GLU A 267 -7.22 -8.69 11.28
N PHE A 268 -7.28 -7.48 10.71
CA PHE A 268 -6.14 -6.86 10.03
C PHE A 268 -4.97 -6.59 10.99
N TYR A 269 -5.26 -6.09 12.19
CA TYR A 269 -4.23 -5.88 13.22
C TYR A 269 -3.64 -7.21 13.71
N THR A 270 -4.48 -8.24 13.82
CA THR A 270 -4.02 -9.60 14.13
C THR A 270 -3.11 -10.14 13.02
N ALA A 271 -3.47 -9.95 11.75
CA ALA A 271 -2.64 -10.31 10.60
C ALA A 271 -1.29 -9.56 10.60
N GLN A 272 -1.29 -8.28 11.00
CA GLN A 272 -0.08 -7.51 11.09
C GLN A 272 0.87 -8.02 12.19
N VAL A 273 0.32 -8.42 13.34
CA VAL A 273 1.10 -9.07 14.40
C VAL A 273 1.65 -10.42 13.92
N LEU A 274 0.85 -11.22 13.21
CA LEU A 274 1.31 -12.49 12.62
C LEU A 274 2.43 -12.25 11.60
N ARG A 275 2.33 -11.22 10.74
CA ARG A 275 3.38 -10.82 9.81
C ARG A 275 4.69 -10.52 10.57
N SER A 276 4.63 -9.70 11.62
CA SER A 276 5.80 -9.35 12.44
C SER A 276 6.34 -10.55 13.23
N LEU A 277 5.47 -11.50 13.63
CA LEU A 277 5.87 -12.76 14.29
C LEU A 277 6.68 -13.64 13.34
N LEU A 278 6.20 -13.85 12.13
CA LEU A 278 6.86 -14.68 11.11
C LEU A 278 8.15 -14.00 10.61
N GLY A 279 8.11 -12.72 10.39
CA GLY A 279 9.18 -11.89 9.88
C GLY A 279 8.74 -11.18 8.60
N GLY A 280 8.73 -9.86 8.65
CA GLY A 280 8.25 -9.01 7.55
C GLY A 280 9.34 -8.34 6.77
N ASP A 281 10.55 -8.25 7.34
CA ASP A 281 11.62 -7.45 6.77
C ASP A 281 12.82 -8.28 6.37
N ARG A 282 13.57 -7.75 5.42
CA ARG A 282 14.80 -8.35 4.92
C ARG A 282 15.82 -8.49 6.06
N PHE A 283 16.64 -9.51 5.94
CA PHE A 283 17.70 -9.88 6.85
C PHE A 283 18.56 -8.69 7.31
N VAL A 284 18.71 -8.51 8.61
CA VAL A 284 19.65 -7.57 9.21
C VAL A 284 20.98 -8.28 9.47
N LYS A 285 21.99 -7.90 8.74
CA LYS A 285 23.29 -8.60 8.59
C LYS A 285 24.06 -8.86 9.89
N TRP A 286 23.79 -8.12 10.96
CA TRP A 286 24.54 -8.16 12.24
C TRP A 286 23.74 -8.66 13.45
N SER A 287 22.49 -9.08 13.25
CA SER A 287 21.68 -9.61 14.34
C SER A 287 21.56 -11.12 14.25
N THR A 288 22.26 -11.85 15.10
CA THR A 288 22.13 -13.30 15.24
C THR A 288 21.17 -13.71 16.37
N ALA A 289 20.81 -12.77 17.26
CA ALA A 289 19.92 -13.02 18.39
C ALA A 289 18.54 -12.39 18.15
N GLY A 290 17.47 -13.12 18.47
CA GLY A 290 16.10 -12.64 18.35
C GLY A 290 15.56 -12.60 16.92
N VAL A 291 16.14 -13.36 16.03
CA VAL A 291 15.75 -13.48 14.63
C VAL A 291 14.37 -14.12 14.51
N SER A 292 13.55 -13.57 13.62
CA SER A 292 12.21 -14.14 13.32
C SER A 292 12.31 -15.56 12.73
N PRO A 293 11.24 -16.38 12.85
CA PRO A 293 11.25 -17.73 12.31
C PRO A 293 11.65 -17.82 10.83
N LEU A 294 11.14 -16.92 9.99
CA LEU A 294 11.47 -16.90 8.56
C LEU A 294 12.91 -16.48 8.27
N ALA A 295 13.44 -15.51 9.02
CA ALA A 295 14.83 -15.11 8.87
C ALA A 295 15.79 -16.21 9.35
N ALA A 296 15.46 -16.92 10.44
CA ALA A 296 16.22 -18.09 10.90
C ALA A 296 16.18 -19.22 9.86
N ALA A 297 15.04 -19.42 9.22
CA ALA A 297 14.87 -20.38 8.14
C ALA A 297 15.75 -20.04 6.92
N ALA A 298 15.71 -18.80 6.47
CA ALA A 298 16.53 -18.32 5.36
C ALA A 298 18.02 -18.49 5.63
N GLY A 299 18.47 -18.18 6.87
CA GLY A 299 19.86 -18.37 7.28
C GLY A 299 20.37 -19.83 7.24
N LYS A 300 19.47 -20.82 7.47
CA LYS A 300 19.81 -22.24 7.36
C LYS A 300 19.91 -22.73 5.91
N ILE A 301 19.12 -22.15 5.01
CA ILE A 301 19.09 -22.51 3.58
C ILE A 301 20.36 -22.06 2.88
N GLY A 302 20.94 -20.95 3.30
CA GLY A 302 22.24 -20.49 2.79
C GLY A 302 22.24 -19.08 2.20
N HIS A 303 23.36 -18.71 1.61
CA HIS A 303 23.54 -17.40 1.00
C HIS A 303 22.53 -17.14 -0.12
N GLY A 304 21.97 -15.91 -0.14
CA GLY A 304 20.99 -15.49 -1.15
C GLY A 304 19.54 -15.89 -0.85
N ALA A 305 19.29 -16.76 0.13
CA ALA A 305 17.93 -17.06 0.54
C ALA A 305 17.32 -15.90 1.33
N GLN A 306 16.10 -15.50 0.94
CA GLN A 306 15.29 -14.48 1.62
C GLN A 306 13.87 -15.01 1.75
N ILE A 307 13.30 -14.92 2.94
CA ILE A 307 11.93 -15.33 3.20
C ILE A 307 11.28 -14.24 4.05
N SER A 308 10.18 -13.69 3.60
CA SER A 308 9.46 -12.62 4.29
C SER A 308 7.95 -12.82 4.23
N ALA A 309 7.25 -12.37 5.26
CA ALA A 309 5.80 -12.34 5.27
C ALA A 309 5.29 -10.96 4.82
N PHE A 310 4.18 -10.95 4.08
CA PHE A 310 3.49 -9.73 3.67
C PHE A 310 2.02 -9.76 4.08
N ASN A 311 1.44 -8.56 4.27
CA ASN A 311 0.03 -8.38 4.60
C ASN A 311 -0.49 -7.15 3.86
N PHE A 312 -1.31 -7.34 2.84
CA PHE A 312 -2.00 -6.29 2.11
C PHE A 312 -3.46 -6.22 2.55
N GLY A 313 -3.90 -5.05 2.97
CA GLY A 313 -5.29 -4.78 3.33
C GLY A 313 -5.94 -3.81 2.35
N TYR A 314 -7.15 -4.14 1.91
CA TYR A 314 -8.00 -3.34 1.03
C TYR A 314 -9.29 -2.99 1.76
N SER A 315 -10.16 -2.20 1.13
CA SER A 315 -11.39 -1.72 1.76
C SER A 315 -12.34 -2.84 2.19
N ASP A 316 -12.38 -3.98 1.50
CA ASP A 316 -13.30 -5.10 1.73
C ASP A 316 -12.63 -6.48 1.78
N ALA A 317 -11.33 -6.56 1.50
CA ALA A 317 -10.58 -7.82 1.48
C ALA A 317 -9.12 -7.58 1.86
N GLY A 318 -8.33 -8.66 1.90
CA GLY A 318 -6.89 -8.59 2.07
C GLY A 318 -6.20 -9.80 1.48
N LEU A 319 -4.88 -9.71 1.36
CA LEU A 319 -4.01 -10.79 0.93
C LEU A 319 -2.87 -10.92 1.94
N PHE A 320 -2.82 -12.05 2.65
CA PHE A 320 -1.72 -12.38 3.56
C PHE A 320 -0.88 -13.49 2.92
N GLY A 321 0.44 -13.36 2.98
CA GLY A 321 1.28 -14.42 2.40
C GLY A 321 2.72 -14.36 2.85
N ILE A 322 3.48 -15.30 2.30
CA ILE A 322 4.92 -15.42 2.49
C ILE A 322 5.56 -15.46 1.12
N TYR A 323 6.57 -14.64 0.94
CA TYR A 323 7.42 -14.61 -0.24
C TYR A 323 8.76 -15.24 0.10
N ALA A 324 9.25 -16.12 -0.74
CA ALA A 324 10.55 -16.76 -0.63
C ALA A 324 11.35 -16.58 -1.94
N GLN A 325 12.62 -16.28 -1.79
CA GLN A 325 13.62 -16.25 -2.84
C GLN A 325 14.79 -17.10 -2.40
N ALA A 326 15.29 -17.97 -3.28
CA ALA A 326 16.49 -18.76 -3.06
C ALA A 326 17.03 -19.29 -4.40
N ASP A 327 18.24 -19.83 -4.39
CA ASP A 327 18.75 -20.59 -5.54
C ASP A 327 17.74 -21.64 -5.98
N HIS A 328 17.67 -21.92 -7.29
CA HIS A 328 16.70 -22.88 -7.84
C HIS A 328 16.75 -24.26 -7.16
N LYS A 329 17.92 -24.70 -6.69
CA LYS A 329 18.08 -25.98 -5.96
C LYS A 329 17.44 -25.95 -4.58
N ASN A 330 17.35 -24.78 -3.95
CA ASN A 330 16.97 -24.61 -2.55
C ASN A 330 15.58 -23.99 -2.39
N ILE A 331 14.98 -23.48 -3.45
CA ILE A 331 13.70 -22.74 -3.38
C ILE A 331 12.53 -23.62 -2.87
N ALA A 332 12.53 -24.90 -3.22
CA ALA A 332 11.50 -25.83 -2.74
C ALA A 332 11.59 -26.02 -1.22
N GLU A 333 12.79 -26.12 -0.67
CA GLU A 333 13.02 -26.20 0.78
C GLU A 333 12.67 -24.89 1.46
N ALA A 334 13.04 -23.74 0.87
CA ALA A 334 12.67 -22.42 1.37
C ALA A 334 11.15 -22.27 1.49
N ALA A 335 10.42 -22.60 0.44
CA ALA A 335 8.96 -22.52 0.43
C ALA A 335 8.30 -23.48 1.43
N LYS A 336 8.77 -24.74 1.54
CA LYS A 336 8.28 -25.71 2.55
C LYS A 336 8.54 -25.21 3.97
N THR A 337 9.72 -24.66 4.24
CA THR A 337 10.07 -24.15 5.56
C THR A 337 9.25 -22.91 5.92
N ALA A 338 8.94 -22.06 4.93
CA ALA A 338 8.04 -20.93 5.08
C ALA A 338 6.63 -21.37 5.51
N VAL A 339 6.06 -22.34 4.81
CA VAL A 339 4.74 -22.92 5.14
C VAL A 339 4.78 -23.62 6.51
N ALA A 340 5.86 -24.34 6.83
CA ALA A 340 6.04 -24.98 8.13
C ALA A 340 6.07 -23.97 9.28
N SER A 341 6.68 -22.80 9.07
CA SER A 341 6.68 -21.70 10.05
C SER A 341 5.27 -21.16 10.31
N LEU A 342 4.44 -21.00 9.28
CA LEU A 342 3.03 -20.63 9.41
C LEU A 342 2.23 -21.73 10.15
N LYS A 343 2.46 -23.01 9.83
CA LYS A 343 1.85 -24.16 10.54
C LYS A 343 2.26 -24.20 12.01
N ALA A 344 3.49 -23.85 12.34
CA ALA A 344 3.93 -23.76 13.74
C ALA A 344 3.19 -22.64 14.48
N ALA A 345 3.08 -21.46 13.89
CA ALA A 345 2.35 -20.32 14.46
C ALA A 345 0.85 -20.61 14.67
N SER A 346 0.25 -21.45 13.82
CA SER A 346 -1.16 -21.86 13.98
C SER A 346 -1.42 -22.77 15.17
N LYS A 347 -0.39 -23.50 15.65
CA LYS A 347 -0.52 -24.41 16.80
C LYS A 347 -0.36 -23.66 18.12
N SER A 348 0.69 -22.87 18.24
CA SER A 348 0.96 -22.11 19.45
C SER A 348 1.96 -20.98 19.16
N VAL A 349 1.80 -19.88 19.87
CA VAL A 349 2.72 -18.75 19.89
C VAL A 349 3.18 -18.55 21.33
N SER A 350 4.48 -18.54 21.58
CA SER A 350 5.02 -18.31 22.92
C SER A 350 4.76 -16.87 23.35
N ALA A 351 4.67 -16.64 24.69
CA ALA A 351 4.42 -15.31 25.23
C ALA A 351 5.51 -14.30 24.86
N ASP A 352 6.77 -14.72 24.80
CA ASP A 352 7.90 -13.87 24.47
C ASP A 352 7.92 -13.51 22.98
N GLU A 353 7.66 -14.47 22.09
CA GLU A 353 7.53 -14.22 20.65
C GLU A 353 6.36 -13.27 20.34
N PHE A 354 5.22 -13.51 20.97
CA PHE A 354 4.05 -12.62 20.84
C PHE A 354 4.38 -11.19 21.28
N LYS A 355 4.99 -11.02 22.48
CA LYS A 355 5.33 -9.71 23.00
C LYS A 355 6.29 -8.95 22.08
N ARG A 356 7.29 -9.66 21.53
CA ARG A 356 8.21 -9.09 20.54
C ARG A 356 7.49 -8.68 19.26
N ALA A 357 6.69 -9.57 18.69
CA ALA A 357 5.95 -9.31 17.45
C ALA A 357 4.95 -8.15 17.60
N LEU A 358 4.25 -8.08 18.74
CA LEU A 358 3.33 -6.99 19.05
C LEU A 358 4.07 -5.66 19.16
N ALA A 359 5.22 -5.62 19.86
CA ALA A 359 6.04 -4.41 19.98
C ALA A 359 6.56 -3.95 18.62
N GLN A 360 7.00 -4.89 17.76
CA GLN A 360 7.47 -4.58 16.41
C GLN A 360 6.33 -4.06 15.52
N ALA A 361 5.16 -4.70 15.53
CA ALA A 361 4.00 -4.23 14.75
C ALA A 361 3.56 -2.80 15.16
N LYS A 362 3.58 -2.51 16.46
CA LYS A 362 3.33 -1.16 16.99
C LYS A 362 4.39 -0.16 16.54
N PHE A 363 5.66 -0.53 16.61
CA PHE A 363 6.77 0.32 16.18
C PHE A 363 6.67 0.64 14.68
N GLU A 364 6.49 -0.36 13.84
CA GLU A 364 6.33 -0.17 12.38
C GLU A 364 5.14 0.74 12.04
N THR A 365 4.03 0.58 12.78
CA THR A 365 2.86 1.45 12.61
C THR A 365 3.16 2.87 13.07
N ALA A 366 3.82 3.05 14.21
CA ALA A 366 4.20 4.38 14.71
C ALA A 366 5.18 5.09 13.76
N ALA A 367 6.18 4.37 13.23
CA ALA A 367 7.17 4.90 12.31
C ALA A 367 6.55 5.47 11.01
N ARG A 368 5.41 4.92 10.56
CA ARG A 368 4.67 5.47 9.40
C ARG A 368 4.07 6.85 9.69
N TYR A 369 3.87 7.22 10.94
CA TYR A 369 3.38 8.55 11.32
C TYR A 369 4.52 9.56 11.56
N GLU A 370 5.79 9.16 11.48
CA GLU A 370 6.92 10.05 11.73
C GLU A 370 7.25 10.94 10.54
N THR A 371 7.00 10.47 9.31
CA THR A 371 7.22 11.29 8.11
C THR A 371 5.90 11.81 7.55
N ARG A 372 5.91 13.04 7.04
CA ARG A 372 4.68 13.66 6.50
C ARG A 372 4.12 12.90 5.31
N VAL A 373 4.98 12.49 4.39
CA VAL A 373 4.56 11.73 3.21
C VAL A 373 3.87 10.45 3.63
N ALA A 374 4.49 9.64 4.49
CA ALA A 374 3.89 8.39 4.96
C ALA A 374 2.60 8.62 5.77
N SER A 375 2.55 9.68 6.60
CA SER A 375 1.31 10.08 7.29
C SER A 375 0.21 10.46 6.31
N THR A 376 0.54 11.24 5.28
CA THR A 376 -0.41 11.67 4.25
C THR A 376 -0.90 10.46 3.43
N GLU A 377 -0.01 9.51 3.09
CA GLU A 377 -0.39 8.25 2.43
C GLU A 377 -1.33 7.39 3.30
N LEU A 378 -1.08 7.31 4.61
CA LEU A 378 -1.98 6.63 5.54
C LEU A 378 -3.35 7.30 5.59
N LEU A 379 -3.41 8.64 5.68
CA LEU A 379 -4.65 9.40 5.61
C LEU A 379 -5.38 9.16 4.29
N ALA A 380 -4.64 9.12 3.19
CA ALA A 380 -5.15 8.84 1.87
C ALA A 380 -5.82 7.45 1.79
N ALA A 381 -5.15 6.42 2.29
CA ALA A 381 -5.70 5.07 2.35
C ALA A 381 -6.97 4.99 3.23
N GLN A 382 -7.00 5.73 4.33
CA GLN A 382 -8.10 5.72 5.29
C GLN A 382 -9.29 6.60 4.89
N ALA A 383 -9.09 7.61 4.05
CA ALA A 383 -10.13 8.57 3.68
C ALA A 383 -11.40 7.90 3.12
N PHE A 384 -11.28 6.74 2.48
CA PHE A 384 -12.40 6.00 1.91
C PHE A 384 -12.91 4.85 2.78
N GLN A 385 -12.18 4.46 3.83
CA GLN A 385 -12.55 3.35 4.72
C GLN A 385 -13.56 3.76 5.81
N GLY A 386 -13.84 5.06 5.95
CA GLY A 386 -14.85 5.58 6.90
C GLY A 386 -14.45 5.51 8.38
N HIS A 387 -13.23 5.10 8.69
CA HIS A 387 -12.71 5.03 10.04
C HIS A 387 -11.95 6.31 10.40
N LYS A 388 -12.18 6.79 11.62
CA LYS A 388 -11.29 7.78 12.24
C LYS A 388 -10.05 7.01 12.68
N VAL A 389 -8.93 7.18 12.01
CA VAL A 389 -7.70 6.51 12.41
C VAL A 389 -6.65 7.55 12.75
N SER A 390 -6.50 7.78 14.03
CA SER A 390 -5.33 8.44 14.59
C SER A 390 -4.23 7.42 14.87
N ALA A 391 -2.98 7.87 14.99
CA ALA A 391 -1.89 7.01 15.43
C ALA A 391 -2.23 6.30 16.75
N SER A 392 -2.86 7.01 17.70
CA SER A 392 -3.27 6.47 19.00
C SER A 392 -4.33 5.38 18.87
N GLU A 393 -5.33 5.54 17.99
CA GLU A 393 -6.37 4.53 17.76
C GLU A 393 -5.80 3.28 17.09
N SER A 394 -4.90 3.45 16.12
CA SER A 394 -4.17 2.33 15.48
C SER A 394 -3.35 1.55 16.50
N LEU A 395 -2.61 2.24 17.38
CA LEU A 395 -1.82 1.60 18.43
C LEU A 395 -2.70 0.91 19.47
N ALA A 396 -3.83 1.53 19.87
CA ALA A 396 -4.78 0.94 20.79
C ALA A 396 -5.49 -0.32 20.21
N ALA A 397 -5.63 -0.40 18.90
CA ALA A 397 -6.18 -1.60 18.25
C ALA A 397 -5.26 -2.81 18.42
N PHE A 398 -3.94 -2.62 18.41
CA PHE A 398 -2.98 -3.69 18.70
C PHE A 398 -3.05 -4.18 20.14
N ASP A 399 -3.41 -3.33 21.11
CA ASP A 399 -3.53 -3.74 22.52
C ASP A 399 -4.66 -4.75 22.77
N LYS A 400 -5.60 -4.86 21.83
CA LYS A 400 -6.71 -5.82 21.88
C LYS A 400 -6.35 -7.20 21.29
N VAL A 401 -5.22 -7.32 20.60
CA VAL A 401 -4.78 -8.57 19.98
C VAL A 401 -4.18 -9.49 21.03
N SER A 402 -4.56 -10.75 21.06
CA SER A 402 -3.99 -11.79 21.91
C SER A 402 -3.18 -12.83 21.11
N ALA A 403 -2.30 -13.56 21.78
CA ALA A 403 -1.56 -14.67 21.17
C ALA A 403 -2.49 -15.76 20.60
N ALA A 404 -3.62 -15.99 21.27
CA ALA A 404 -4.65 -16.93 20.82
C ALA A 404 -5.31 -16.47 19.51
N ASP A 405 -5.55 -15.17 19.35
CA ASP A 405 -6.11 -14.62 18.11
C ASP A 405 -5.15 -14.79 16.94
N VAL A 406 -3.86 -14.59 17.17
CA VAL A 406 -2.81 -14.80 16.16
C VAL A 406 -2.77 -16.27 15.71
N SER A 407 -2.79 -17.22 16.64
CA SER A 407 -2.82 -18.66 16.29
C SER A 407 -4.10 -19.05 15.57
N LYS A 408 -5.27 -18.55 16.00
CA LYS A 408 -6.56 -18.78 15.32
C LYS A 408 -6.55 -18.20 13.90
N PHE A 409 -6.01 -17.01 13.72
CA PHE A 409 -5.91 -16.39 12.40
C PHE A 409 -4.99 -17.20 11.49
N ALA A 410 -3.82 -17.64 11.96
CA ALA A 410 -2.93 -18.53 11.22
C ALA A 410 -3.61 -19.85 10.82
N ALA A 411 -4.40 -20.45 11.72
CA ALA A 411 -5.19 -21.66 11.43
C ALA A 411 -6.28 -21.38 10.37
N LYS A 412 -6.96 -20.23 10.44
CA LYS A 412 -7.95 -19.77 9.45
C LYS A 412 -7.32 -19.65 8.06
N LEU A 413 -6.12 -19.05 7.96
CA LEU A 413 -5.38 -18.94 6.70
C LEU A 413 -5.13 -20.34 6.10
N LEU A 414 -4.58 -21.25 6.88
CA LEU A 414 -4.26 -22.62 6.43
C LEU A 414 -5.49 -23.46 6.05
N SER A 415 -6.67 -23.13 6.55
CA SER A 415 -7.94 -23.77 6.17
C SER A 415 -8.53 -23.24 4.85
N SER A 416 -8.06 -22.08 4.39
CA SER A 416 -8.49 -21.48 3.12
C SER A 416 -7.70 -22.07 1.95
N LYS A 417 -8.26 -21.97 0.73
CA LYS A 417 -7.56 -22.39 -0.47
C LYS A 417 -6.32 -21.50 -0.68
N PRO A 418 -5.12 -22.05 -0.83
CA PRO A 418 -3.92 -21.25 -1.05
C PRO A 418 -3.88 -20.64 -2.46
N THR A 419 -3.19 -19.53 -2.58
CA THR A 419 -2.71 -18.97 -3.85
C THR A 419 -1.20 -19.20 -3.89
N THR A 420 -0.73 -19.95 -4.87
CA THR A 420 0.70 -20.22 -5.04
C THR A 420 1.17 -19.60 -6.36
N VAL A 421 2.24 -18.83 -6.30
CA VAL A 421 2.90 -18.29 -7.49
C VAL A 421 4.35 -18.69 -7.44
N VAL A 422 4.85 -19.25 -8.53
CA VAL A 422 6.26 -19.57 -8.70
C VAL A 422 6.81 -18.88 -9.95
N LEU A 423 7.99 -18.29 -9.84
CA LEU A 423 8.66 -17.59 -10.92
C LEU A 423 10.12 -18.04 -11.02
N GLY A 424 10.56 -18.33 -12.24
CA GLY A 424 11.93 -18.77 -12.54
C GLY A 424 11.96 -19.88 -13.58
N ARG A 425 12.95 -20.78 -13.46
CA ARG A 425 13.06 -21.98 -14.30
C ARG A 425 12.02 -23.00 -13.86
N THR A 426 10.87 -23.01 -14.50
CA THR A 426 9.67 -23.74 -14.04
C THR A 426 9.89 -25.24 -13.84
N SER A 427 10.84 -25.86 -14.54
CA SER A 427 11.21 -27.30 -14.36
C SER A 427 11.87 -27.59 -13.01
N GLU A 428 12.45 -26.59 -12.36
CA GLU A 428 13.18 -26.70 -11.09
C GLU A 428 12.37 -26.20 -9.90
N LEU A 429 11.19 -25.57 -10.15
CA LEU A 429 10.36 -24.98 -9.11
C LEU A 429 9.34 -25.97 -8.56
N PRO A 430 9.00 -25.87 -7.25
CA PRO A 430 8.01 -26.75 -6.64
C PRO A 430 6.62 -26.50 -7.22
N TYR A 431 5.75 -27.51 -7.12
CA TYR A 431 4.33 -27.36 -7.35
C TYR A 431 3.62 -26.94 -6.04
N GLY A 432 2.51 -26.23 -6.15
CA GLY A 432 1.78 -25.70 -5.00
C GLY A 432 1.31 -26.79 -4.03
N ASP A 433 0.85 -27.93 -4.53
CA ASP A 433 0.43 -29.10 -3.74
C ASP A 433 1.57 -29.75 -2.96
N ALA A 434 2.81 -29.68 -3.46
CA ALA A 434 3.99 -30.22 -2.81
C ALA A 434 4.49 -29.37 -1.62
N LEU A 435 3.88 -28.19 -1.37
CA LEU A 435 4.27 -27.27 -0.29
C LEU A 435 3.47 -27.52 1.01
N PHE A 436 2.32 -28.15 0.94
CA PHE A 436 1.39 -28.41 2.04
C PHE A 436 1.37 -29.88 2.43
#